data_dff3fa101fe4dbaa7a146db2e750f44c
#
_entry.id   dff3fa101fe4dbaa7a146db2e750f44c
#
_cell.length_a   1.000
_cell.length_b   1.000
_cell.length_c   1.000
_cell.angle_alpha   90.00
_cell.angle_beta   90.00
_cell.angle_gamma   90.00
#
_symmetry.space_group_name_H-M   'P 1'
#
loop_
_entity.id
_entity.type
_entity.pdbx_description
1 polymer ?
#
loop_
_entity_poly.entity_id
_entity_poly.type
_entity_poly.pdbx_seq_one_letter_code
_entity_poly.pdbx_strand_id
1 'polypeptide(L)'
;MRLIITEKNNSAKKIADILSRGTAKADSTYKVPFYTWSDDEGEHMAVGLKGHVMTVAFPEKYSNWQETDLHELINAPLVSEPTDKNVVKAVRKLAKGADSIVIATDYDREGELIGLEALQQVLEVNPGVLGNGTEDDTDPEEVLAKRPPIKRARYSALTKDEIERAFANLDELSYDLAYAGAARQDIDLIWGATLTRAVS
;
A
#
# COMPACT_ATOMS: atom_id res chain seq x y z
N MET A 1 13.11 -10.73 -7.68
CA MET A 1 11.81 -10.39 -8.31
C MET A 1 11.33 -9.04 -7.78
N ARG A 2 10.94 -8.13 -8.67
CA ARG A 2 10.36 -6.81 -8.32
C ARG A 2 8.84 -6.92 -8.21
N LEU A 3 8.25 -6.56 -7.06
CA LEU A 3 6.80 -6.50 -6.88
C LEU A 3 6.31 -5.05 -7.00
N ILE A 4 5.41 -4.81 -7.96
CA ILE A 4 4.77 -3.51 -8.21
C ILE A 4 3.35 -3.58 -7.63
N ILE A 5 3.02 -2.64 -6.74
CA ILE A 5 1.72 -2.58 -6.08
C ILE A 5 1.00 -1.31 -6.54
N THR A 6 -0.18 -1.48 -7.12
CA THR A 6 -1.02 -0.39 -7.63
C THR A 6 -2.34 -0.31 -6.86
N GLU A 7 -3.00 0.83 -6.91
CA GLU A 7 -4.27 1.03 -6.22
C GLU A 7 -5.41 0.15 -6.77
N LYS A 8 -5.42 -0.09 -8.09
CA LYS A 8 -6.50 -0.80 -8.78
C LYS A 8 -5.95 -1.81 -9.78
N ASN A 9 -6.71 -2.88 -10.03
CA ASN A 9 -6.32 -3.91 -10.99
C ASN A 9 -6.11 -3.37 -12.42
N ASN A 10 -6.90 -2.38 -12.84
CA ASN A 10 -6.75 -1.78 -14.17
C ASN A 10 -5.39 -1.09 -14.32
N SER A 11 -4.92 -0.43 -13.25
CA SER A 11 -3.58 0.19 -13.21
C SER A 11 -2.49 -0.89 -13.29
N ALA A 12 -2.61 -1.97 -12.49
CA ALA A 12 -1.65 -3.08 -12.53
C ALA A 12 -1.55 -3.70 -13.93
N LYS A 13 -2.69 -3.99 -14.56
CA LYS A 13 -2.75 -4.54 -15.91
C LYS A 13 -2.09 -3.61 -16.93
N LYS A 14 -2.42 -2.32 -16.88
CA LYS A 14 -1.91 -1.34 -17.82
C LYS A 14 -0.40 -1.10 -17.66
N ILE A 15 0.08 -1.00 -16.42
CA ILE A 15 1.51 -0.87 -16.13
C ILE A 15 2.27 -2.12 -16.60
N ALA A 16 1.76 -3.32 -16.28
CA ALA A 16 2.35 -4.57 -16.73
C ALA A 16 2.42 -4.65 -18.26
N ASP A 17 1.34 -4.29 -18.97
CA ASP A 17 1.29 -4.28 -20.43
C ASP A 17 2.33 -3.33 -21.05
N ILE A 18 2.45 -2.12 -20.50
CA ILE A 18 3.42 -1.12 -20.97
C ILE A 18 4.85 -1.58 -20.73
N LEU A 19 5.20 -1.93 -19.47
CA LEU A 19 6.57 -2.27 -19.10
C LEU A 19 7.04 -3.57 -19.73
N SER A 20 6.15 -4.55 -19.88
CA SER A 20 6.45 -5.82 -20.53
C SER A 20 6.42 -5.76 -22.06
N ARG A 21 6.02 -4.63 -22.64
CA ARG A 21 5.75 -4.49 -24.09
C ARG A 21 4.74 -5.51 -24.60
N GLY A 22 3.71 -5.79 -23.79
CA GLY A 22 2.63 -6.71 -24.12
C GLY A 22 2.92 -8.19 -23.87
N THR A 23 4.03 -8.55 -23.23
CA THR A 23 4.39 -9.95 -22.93
C THR A 23 3.92 -10.44 -21.56
N ALA A 24 3.35 -9.56 -20.75
CA ALA A 24 2.88 -9.91 -19.40
C ALA A 24 1.83 -11.02 -19.43
N LYS A 25 1.99 -11.98 -18.52
CA LYS A 25 1.06 -13.09 -18.32
C LYS A 25 0.19 -12.79 -17.09
N ALA A 26 -1.11 -12.98 -17.25
CA ALA A 26 -2.07 -12.84 -16.15
C ALA A 26 -2.22 -14.16 -15.38
N ASP A 27 -2.28 -14.07 -14.07
CA ASP A 27 -2.62 -15.17 -13.16
C ASP A 27 -3.44 -14.61 -11.98
N SER A 28 -3.83 -15.42 -11.02
CA SER A 28 -4.58 -14.99 -9.85
C SER A 28 -4.23 -15.78 -8.59
N THR A 29 -4.30 -15.11 -7.44
CA THR A 29 -4.21 -15.75 -6.12
C THR A 29 -5.25 -15.15 -5.19
N TYR A 30 -5.96 -15.98 -4.40
CA TYR A 30 -7.09 -15.56 -3.58
C TYR A 30 -8.15 -14.73 -4.33
N LYS A 31 -8.37 -15.03 -5.62
CA LYS A 31 -9.25 -14.27 -6.53
C LYS A 31 -8.76 -12.84 -6.83
N VAL A 32 -7.52 -12.50 -6.51
CA VAL A 32 -6.87 -11.25 -6.86
C VAL A 32 -5.96 -11.48 -8.06
N PRO A 33 -6.21 -10.81 -9.19
CA PRO A 33 -5.38 -10.96 -10.38
C PRO A 33 -4.03 -10.28 -10.18
N PHE A 34 -3.00 -10.85 -10.80
CA PHE A 34 -1.66 -10.27 -10.88
C PHE A 34 -1.04 -10.59 -12.25
N TYR A 35 0.01 -9.87 -12.61
CA TYR A 35 0.63 -9.93 -13.93
C TYR A 35 2.13 -10.12 -13.76
N THR A 36 2.72 -11.06 -14.50
CA THR A 36 4.15 -11.39 -14.45
C THR A 36 4.81 -11.25 -15.78
N TRP A 37 6.04 -10.79 -15.81
CA TRP A 37 6.92 -10.77 -16.96
C TRP A 37 8.37 -10.80 -16.54
N SER A 38 9.29 -10.99 -17.49
CA SER A 38 10.74 -10.91 -17.27
C SER A 38 11.35 -10.06 -18.37
N ASP A 39 12.39 -9.32 -18.01
CA ASP A 39 13.22 -8.54 -18.93
C ASP A 39 14.69 -8.58 -18.47
N ASP A 40 15.53 -7.69 -19.03
CA ASP A 40 16.97 -7.62 -18.70
C ASP A 40 17.24 -7.24 -17.23
N GLU A 41 16.27 -6.61 -16.54
CA GLU A 41 16.35 -6.28 -15.12
C GLU A 41 15.90 -7.42 -14.19
N GLY A 42 15.33 -8.49 -14.77
CA GLY A 42 14.91 -9.68 -14.05
C GLY A 42 13.41 -9.97 -14.08
N GLU A 43 12.91 -10.58 -13.02
CA GLU A 43 11.49 -10.94 -12.89
C GLU A 43 10.69 -9.81 -12.27
N HIS A 44 9.52 -9.56 -12.82
CA HIS A 44 8.59 -8.53 -12.38
C HIS A 44 7.21 -9.10 -12.14
N MET A 45 6.52 -8.52 -11.18
CA MET A 45 5.13 -8.83 -10.88
C MET A 45 4.37 -7.55 -10.55
N ALA A 46 3.17 -7.38 -11.12
CA ALA A 46 2.28 -6.29 -10.79
C ALA A 46 0.97 -6.81 -10.22
N VAL A 47 0.52 -6.24 -9.09
CA VAL A 47 -0.76 -6.56 -8.45
C VAL A 47 -1.53 -5.28 -8.17
N GLY A 48 -2.85 -5.32 -8.41
CA GLY A 48 -3.77 -4.25 -8.09
C GLY A 48 -4.51 -4.54 -6.78
N LEU A 49 -4.53 -3.55 -5.92
CA LEU A 49 -5.39 -3.52 -4.75
C LEU A 49 -6.84 -3.21 -5.17
N LYS A 50 -7.70 -2.96 -4.22
CA LYS A 50 -9.08 -2.48 -4.43
C LYS A 50 -9.32 -1.15 -3.68
N GLY A 51 -8.33 -0.25 -3.68
CA GLY A 51 -8.26 0.90 -2.81
C GLY A 51 -7.55 0.54 -1.50
N HIS A 52 -8.02 1.07 -0.37
CA HIS A 52 -7.42 0.79 0.93
C HIS A 52 -7.33 -0.70 1.25
N VAL A 53 -6.17 -1.12 1.74
CA VAL A 53 -5.91 -2.48 2.22
C VAL A 53 -6.43 -2.66 3.64
N MET A 54 -6.29 -1.60 4.42
CA MET A 54 -6.75 -1.52 5.80
C MET A 54 -7.79 -0.39 5.94
N THR A 55 -8.62 -0.47 6.94
CA THR A 55 -9.55 0.58 7.34
C THR A 55 -9.50 0.76 8.85
N VAL A 56 -9.85 1.95 9.32
CA VAL A 56 -9.99 2.20 10.76
C VAL A 56 -11.43 1.94 11.20
N ALA A 57 -11.57 1.34 12.37
CA ALA A 57 -12.85 1.02 12.96
C ALA A 57 -12.83 1.27 14.48
N PHE A 58 -14.01 1.46 15.07
CA PHE A 58 -14.13 1.38 16.51
C PHE A 58 -14.00 -0.08 16.96
N PRO A 59 -13.32 -0.36 18.08
CA PRO A 59 -13.30 -1.70 18.68
C PRO A 59 -14.71 -2.21 18.95
N GLU A 60 -14.87 -3.54 19.01
CA GLU A 60 -16.16 -4.21 19.22
C GLU A 60 -16.92 -3.67 20.46
N LYS A 61 -16.18 -3.27 21.50
CA LYS A 61 -16.73 -2.60 22.70
C LYS A 61 -17.62 -1.39 22.37
N TYR A 62 -17.33 -0.70 21.26
CA TYR A 62 -18.05 0.48 20.79
C TYR A 62 -18.92 0.20 19.56
N SER A 63 -19.23 -1.07 19.27
CA SER A 63 -20.05 -1.48 18.12
C SER A 63 -21.44 -0.89 18.17
N ASN A 64 -22.02 -0.75 19.39
CA ASN A 64 -23.25 -0.02 19.61
C ASN A 64 -22.97 1.46 19.88
N TRP A 65 -22.33 2.13 18.92
CA TRP A 65 -21.93 3.53 19.03
C TRP A 65 -23.13 4.49 19.26
N GLN A 66 -24.35 4.06 18.96
CA GLN A 66 -25.58 4.84 19.19
C GLN A 66 -25.90 4.95 20.70
N GLU A 67 -25.51 3.99 21.52
CA GLU A 67 -25.74 3.96 22.97
C GLU A 67 -24.50 4.30 23.78
N THR A 68 -23.30 4.29 23.15
CA THR A 68 -22.04 4.63 23.82
C THR A 68 -22.01 6.10 24.19
N ASP A 69 -21.47 6.45 25.36
CA ASP A 69 -21.27 7.84 25.77
C ASP A 69 -20.40 8.61 24.76
N LEU A 70 -20.76 9.86 24.44
CA LEU A 70 -20.05 10.66 23.43
C LEU A 70 -18.61 10.94 23.81
N HIS A 71 -18.31 11.16 25.09
CA HIS A 71 -16.93 11.39 25.56
C HIS A 71 -16.09 10.11 25.44
N GLU A 72 -16.70 8.96 25.70
CA GLU A 72 -16.02 7.67 25.48
C GLU A 72 -15.76 7.44 23.99
N LEU A 73 -16.72 7.75 23.13
CA LEU A 73 -16.60 7.54 21.68
C LEU A 73 -15.52 8.44 21.06
N ILE A 74 -15.45 9.72 21.46
CA ILE A 74 -14.43 10.67 20.98
C ILE A 74 -13.02 10.21 21.37
N ASN A 75 -12.86 9.59 22.54
CA ASN A 75 -11.58 9.11 23.05
C ASN A 75 -11.35 7.61 22.82
N ALA A 76 -12.23 6.94 22.05
CA ALA A 76 -12.07 5.52 21.78
C ALA A 76 -10.80 5.25 20.97
N PRO A 77 -9.97 4.26 21.36
CA PRO A 77 -8.87 3.85 20.53
C PRO A 77 -9.43 3.25 19.24
N LEU A 78 -8.86 3.62 18.08
CA LEU A 78 -9.22 3.03 16.82
C LEU A 78 -8.41 1.75 16.59
N VAL A 79 -9.00 0.80 15.87
CA VAL A 79 -8.36 -0.44 15.45
C VAL A 79 -8.28 -0.48 13.94
N SER A 80 -7.22 -1.10 13.43
CA SER A 80 -7.05 -1.29 11.98
C SER A 80 -7.55 -2.67 11.58
N GLU A 81 -8.41 -2.74 10.57
CA GLU A 81 -9.00 -3.97 10.07
C GLU A 81 -8.80 -4.12 8.55
N PRO A 82 -8.61 -5.35 8.04
CA PRO A 82 -8.51 -5.58 6.60
C PRO A 82 -9.82 -5.21 5.88
N THR A 83 -9.73 -4.35 4.87
CA THR A 83 -10.86 -4.00 4.00
C THR A 83 -11.30 -5.21 3.16
N ASP A 84 -10.34 -5.96 2.62
CA ASP A 84 -10.57 -7.22 1.91
C ASP A 84 -9.48 -8.24 2.31
N LYS A 85 -9.89 -9.25 3.06
CA LYS A 85 -8.99 -10.33 3.52
C LYS A 85 -8.29 -11.07 2.37
N ASN A 86 -8.90 -11.15 1.18
CA ASN A 86 -8.28 -11.80 0.03
C ASN A 86 -7.16 -10.95 -0.56
N VAL A 87 -7.33 -9.63 -0.60
CA VAL A 87 -6.29 -8.69 -1.04
C VAL A 87 -5.09 -8.78 -0.10
N VAL A 88 -5.30 -8.71 1.22
CA VAL A 88 -4.22 -8.86 2.21
C VAL A 88 -3.48 -10.19 2.03
N LYS A 89 -4.20 -11.31 1.91
CA LYS A 89 -3.60 -12.63 1.68
C LYS A 89 -2.81 -12.69 0.38
N ALA A 90 -3.33 -12.08 -0.70
CA ALA A 90 -2.67 -12.02 -1.99
C ALA A 90 -1.36 -11.24 -1.91
N VAL A 91 -1.40 -10.01 -1.38
CA VAL A 91 -0.22 -9.16 -1.21
C VAL A 91 0.84 -9.89 -0.38
N ARG A 92 0.48 -10.44 0.78
CA ARG A 92 1.40 -11.19 1.64
C ARG A 92 2.01 -12.41 0.94
N LYS A 93 1.22 -13.14 0.13
CA LYS A 93 1.72 -14.30 -0.62
C LYS A 93 2.73 -13.88 -1.69
N LEU A 94 2.40 -12.85 -2.48
CA LEU A 94 3.23 -12.37 -3.58
C LEU A 94 4.51 -11.69 -3.07
N ALA A 95 4.45 -11.04 -1.91
CA ALA A 95 5.59 -10.36 -1.29
C ALA A 95 6.70 -11.29 -0.78
N LYS A 96 6.39 -12.56 -0.47
CA LYS A 96 7.39 -13.50 0.10
C LYS A 96 8.62 -13.73 -0.78
N GLY A 97 8.48 -13.60 -2.10
CA GLY A 97 9.57 -13.77 -3.06
C GLY A 97 10.09 -12.45 -3.64
N ALA A 98 9.68 -11.31 -3.09
CA ALA A 98 10.09 -10.02 -3.60
C ALA A 98 11.43 -9.57 -3.02
N ASP A 99 12.34 -9.16 -3.90
CA ASP A 99 13.61 -8.54 -3.54
C ASP A 99 13.51 -7.01 -3.54
N SER A 100 12.49 -6.48 -4.23
CA SER A 100 12.20 -5.05 -4.29
C SER A 100 10.71 -4.75 -4.45
N ILE A 101 10.29 -3.61 -3.93
CA ILE A 101 8.90 -3.16 -3.95
C ILE A 101 8.82 -1.80 -4.66
N VAL A 102 7.89 -1.66 -5.59
CA VAL A 102 7.53 -0.37 -6.18
C VAL A 102 6.07 -0.08 -5.88
N ILE A 103 5.83 0.97 -5.12
CA ILE A 103 4.48 1.50 -4.90
C ILE A 103 4.11 2.38 -6.09
N ALA A 104 3.02 2.04 -6.75
CA ALA A 104 2.52 2.69 -7.96
C ALA A 104 1.01 3.00 -7.84
N THR A 105 0.62 3.50 -6.69
CA THR A 105 -0.72 4.06 -6.39
C THR A 105 -0.85 5.49 -6.94
N ASP A 106 -2.03 6.07 -6.93
CA ASP A 106 -2.24 7.44 -7.36
C ASP A 106 -1.39 8.43 -6.52
N TYR A 107 -0.90 9.53 -7.11
CA TYR A 107 0.00 10.45 -6.42
C TYR A 107 -0.79 11.54 -5.69
N ASP A 108 -1.42 11.15 -4.59
CA ASP A 108 -2.09 12.02 -3.63
C ASP A 108 -2.01 11.43 -2.20
N ARG A 109 -2.60 12.10 -1.23
CA ARG A 109 -2.58 11.66 0.18
C ARG A 109 -3.19 10.27 0.37
N GLU A 110 -4.27 10.00 -0.35
CA GLU A 110 -4.98 8.71 -0.30
C GLU A 110 -4.10 7.60 -0.87
N GLY A 111 -3.53 7.81 -2.06
CA GLY A 111 -2.64 6.84 -2.70
C GLY A 111 -1.35 6.59 -1.92
N GLU A 112 -0.78 7.60 -1.26
CA GLU A 112 0.38 7.41 -0.38
C GLU A 112 0.00 6.57 0.86
N LEU A 113 -1.18 6.79 1.45
CA LEU A 113 -1.67 5.99 2.56
C LEU A 113 -1.92 4.53 2.12
N ILE A 114 -2.62 4.31 1.00
CA ILE A 114 -2.85 2.98 0.44
C ILE A 114 -1.51 2.26 0.19
N GLY A 115 -0.52 2.98 -0.34
CA GLY A 115 0.82 2.46 -0.54
C GLY A 115 1.51 2.06 0.75
N LEU A 116 1.41 2.87 1.80
CA LEU A 116 1.95 2.57 3.13
C LEU A 116 1.26 1.37 3.78
N GLU A 117 -0.07 1.30 3.71
CA GLU A 117 -0.85 0.14 4.21
C GLU A 117 -0.41 -1.16 3.54
N ALA A 118 -0.26 -1.14 2.21
CA ALA A 118 0.22 -2.30 1.46
C ALA A 118 1.65 -2.68 1.83
N LEU A 119 2.54 -1.69 1.99
CA LEU A 119 3.92 -1.90 2.42
C LEU A 119 3.99 -2.55 3.81
N GLN A 120 3.15 -2.13 4.75
CA GLN A 120 3.07 -2.75 6.07
C GLN A 120 2.72 -4.25 5.96
N GLN A 121 1.78 -4.63 5.06
CA GLN A 121 1.45 -6.02 4.81
C GLN A 121 2.60 -6.82 4.18
N VAL A 122 3.43 -6.18 3.35
CA VAL A 122 4.65 -6.79 2.80
C VAL A 122 5.65 -7.04 3.92
N LEU A 123 5.91 -6.06 4.78
CA LEU A 123 6.91 -6.15 5.85
C LEU A 123 6.57 -7.19 6.91
N GLU A 124 5.29 -7.47 7.15
CA GLU A 124 4.88 -8.54 8.06
C GLU A 124 5.33 -9.95 7.61
N VAL A 125 5.53 -10.17 6.31
CA VAL A 125 5.88 -11.49 5.76
C VAL A 125 7.25 -11.54 5.10
N ASN A 126 7.81 -10.38 4.79
CA ASN A 126 9.11 -10.22 4.15
C ASN A 126 9.84 -8.97 4.70
N PRO A 127 10.23 -8.98 5.99
CA PRO A 127 11.00 -7.86 6.56
C PRO A 127 12.37 -7.72 5.91
N GLY A 128 12.92 -8.80 5.33
CA GLY A 128 14.19 -8.79 4.61
C GLY A 128 14.20 -7.89 3.37
N VAL A 129 13.05 -7.48 2.86
CA VAL A 129 12.96 -6.47 1.79
C VAL A 129 13.44 -5.08 2.25
N LEU A 130 13.58 -4.84 3.55
CA LEU A 130 14.23 -3.63 4.10
C LEU A 130 15.76 -3.70 4.06
N GLY A 131 16.36 -4.84 3.64
CA GLY A 131 17.78 -5.15 3.74
C GLY A 131 18.12 -5.70 5.12
N ASN A 132 19.06 -6.61 5.13
CA ASN A 132 19.69 -7.04 6.35
C ASN A 132 20.64 -5.91 6.81
N GLY A 133 20.11 -4.89 7.48
CA GLY A 133 20.93 -4.14 8.40
C GLY A 133 21.45 -5.17 9.40
N THR A 134 22.73 -5.51 9.34
CA THR A 134 23.36 -6.30 10.40
C THR A 134 23.19 -5.49 11.68
N GLU A 135 22.95 -6.15 12.81
CA GLU A 135 22.79 -5.49 14.12
C GLU A 135 24.00 -4.61 14.53
N ASP A 136 25.03 -4.58 13.68
CA ASP A 136 26.28 -3.85 13.84
C ASP A 136 26.37 -2.52 13.04
N ASP A 137 25.37 -2.20 12.20
CA ASP A 137 25.33 -0.93 11.45
C ASP A 137 24.85 0.19 12.39
N THR A 138 25.79 0.81 13.10
CA THR A 138 25.52 1.89 14.06
C THR A 138 25.35 3.28 13.42
N ASP A 139 25.57 3.40 12.10
CA ASP A 139 25.40 4.67 11.39
C ASP A 139 24.04 4.74 10.69
N PRO A 140 23.14 5.64 11.15
CA PRO A 140 21.81 5.82 10.53
C PRO A 140 21.87 6.22 9.04
N GLU A 141 22.90 6.92 8.59
CA GLU A 141 23.07 7.30 7.19
C GLU A 141 23.50 6.12 6.32
N GLU A 142 24.36 5.22 6.82
CA GLU A 142 24.72 3.98 6.12
C GLU A 142 23.54 2.99 6.04
N VAL A 143 22.74 2.89 7.09
CA VAL A 143 21.53 2.07 7.09
C VAL A 143 20.51 2.63 6.09
N LEU A 144 20.38 3.96 5.97
CA LEU A 144 19.52 4.61 4.96
C LEU A 144 20.05 4.39 3.53
N ALA A 145 21.38 4.43 3.32
CA ALA A 145 21.99 4.22 2.01
C ALA A 145 21.90 2.75 1.53
N LYS A 146 21.87 1.80 2.47
CA LYS A 146 21.71 0.37 2.22
C LYS A 146 20.24 -0.10 2.23
N ARG A 147 19.27 0.82 2.34
CA ARG A 147 17.86 0.46 2.28
C ARG A 147 17.56 -0.22 0.95
N PRO A 148 16.97 -1.41 0.98
CA PRO A 148 16.52 -2.10 -0.22
C PRO A 148 15.47 -1.25 -0.92
N PRO A 149 15.29 -1.46 -2.19
CA PRO A 149 14.55 -0.54 -3.02
C PRO A 149 13.05 -0.67 -2.81
N ILE A 150 12.56 -0.12 -1.69
CA ILE A 150 11.16 0.30 -1.64
C ILE A 150 11.13 1.65 -2.32
N LYS A 151 10.53 1.70 -3.48
CA LYS A 151 10.49 2.88 -4.34
C LYS A 151 9.07 3.26 -4.70
N ARG A 152 8.91 4.48 -5.15
CA ARG A 152 7.64 5.09 -5.54
C ARG A 152 7.68 5.46 -7.02
N ALA A 153 6.76 4.93 -7.83
CA ALA A 153 6.52 5.41 -9.18
C ALA A 153 5.47 6.52 -9.15
N ARG A 154 5.84 7.73 -9.59
CA ARG A 154 4.95 8.90 -9.64
C ARG A 154 4.52 9.17 -11.09
N TYR A 155 3.23 9.00 -11.36
CA TYR A 155 2.64 9.28 -12.65
C TYR A 155 1.28 9.98 -12.48
N SER A 156 0.93 10.79 -13.46
CA SER A 156 -0.35 11.51 -13.50
C SER A 156 -1.35 10.90 -14.49
N ALA A 157 -0.88 10.02 -15.38
CA ALA A 157 -1.71 9.34 -16.36
C ALA A 157 -1.16 7.95 -16.69
N LEU A 158 -2.03 7.00 -17.02
CA LEU A 158 -1.67 5.65 -17.45
C LEU A 158 -1.35 5.59 -18.96
N THR A 159 -0.54 6.53 -19.43
CA THR A 159 0.00 6.53 -20.80
C THR A 159 1.37 5.88 -20.83
N LYS A 160 1.79 5.40 -22.00
CA LYS A 160 3.07 4.72 -22.16
C LYS A 160 4.23 5.61 -21.72
N ASP A 161 4.32 6.81 -22.26
CA ASP A 161 5.44 7.73 -22.00
C ASP A 161 5.52 8.13 -20.52
N GLU A 162 4.38 8.34 -19.87
CA GLU A 162 4.31 8.70 -18.45
C GLU A 162 4.73 7.55 -17.54
N ILE A 163 4.30 6.33 -17.83
CA ILE A 163 4.68 5.14 -17.06
C ILE A 163 6.16 4.81 -17.27
N GLU A 164 6.65 4.80 -18.51
CA GLU A 164 8.07 4.57 -18.79
C GLU A 164 8.94 5.62 -18.07
N ARG A 165 8.55 6.90 -18.10
CA ARG A 165 9.24 7.98 -17.38
C ARG A 165 9.23 7.76 -15.87
N ALA A 166 8.08 7.42 -15.29
CA ALA A 166 7.94 7.22 -13.85
C ALA A 166 8.77 6.04 -13.34
N PHE A 167 8.83 4.95 -14.11
CA PHE A 167 9.63 3.78 -13.74
C PHE A 167 11.13 3.93 -14.01
N ALA A 168 11.51 4.80 -14.94
CA ALA A 168 12.91 5.20 -15.13
C ALA A 168 13.42 6.17 -14.04
N ASN A 169 12.50 6.86 -13.32
CA ASN A 169 12.82 7.86 -12.30
C ASN A 169 12.03 7.56 -11.02
N LEU A 170 12.30 6.42 -10.41
CA LEU A 170 11.64 6.03 -9.16
C LEU A 170 12.07 6.94 -8.01
N ASP A 171 11.11 7.30 -7.18
CA ASP A 171 11.24 8.21 -6.04
C ASP A 171 11.12 7.45 -4.71
N GLU A 172 11.09 8.16 -3.59
CA GLU A 172 10.79 7.61 -2.28
C GLU A 172 9.31 7.80 -1.92
N LEU A 173 8.79 6.95 -1.04
CA LEU A 173 7.45 7.09 -0.49
C LEU A 173 7.37 8.33 0.39
N SER A 174 6.31 9.12 0.26
CA SER A 174 6.08 10.28 1.12
C SER A 174 5.33 9.90 2.38
N TYR A 175 6.06 9.58 3.43
CA TYR A 175 5.47 9.22 4.72
C TYR A 175 4.62 10.34 5.32
N ASP A 176 5.02 11.60 5.14
CA ASP A 176 4.25 12.75 5.64
C ASP A 176 2.86 12.83 5.00
N LEU A 177 2.78 12.60 3.67
CA LEU A 177 1.50 12.55 2.97
C LEU A 177 0.66 11.34 3.40
N ALA A 178 1.28 10.17 3.59
CA ALA A 178 0.61 8.98 4.05
C ALA A 178 0.03 9.17 5.46
N TYR A 179 0.79 9.75 6.39
CA TYR A 179 0.30 10.06 7.73
C TYR A 179 -0.78 11.13 7.75
N ALA A 180 -0.71 12.12 6.86
CA ALA A 180 -1.80 13.09 6.69
C ALA A 180 -3.09 12.42 6.20
N GLY A 181 -2.99 11.41 5.33
CA GLY A 181 -4.11 10.57 4.90
C GLY A 181 -4.69 9.75 6.05
N ALA A 182 -3.85 9.10 6.86
CA ALA A 182 -4.27 8.33 8.03
C ALA A 182 -4.99 9.20 9.07
N ALA A 183 -4.41 10.36 9.41
CA ALA A 183 -5.04 11.29 10.34
C ALA A 183 -6.42 11.77 9.85
N ARG A 184 -6.59 11.94 8.54
CA ARG A 184 -7.89 12.27 7.96
C ARG A 184 -8.89 11.13 8.13
N GLN A 185 -8.52 9.88 7.89
CA GLN A 185 -9.42 8.73 8.11
C GLN A 185 -9.90 8.65 9.57
N ASP A 186 -8.98 8.84 10.52
CA ASP A 186 -9.31 8.82 11.95
C ASP A 186 -10.31 9.93 12.30
N ILE A 187 -10.06 11.15 11.81
CA ILE A 187 -10.95 12.29 12.02
C ILE A 187 -12.31 12.04 11.38
N ASP A 188 -12.36 11.60 10.12
CA ASP A 188 -13.61 11.34 9.39
C ASP A 188 -14.46 10.28 10.11
N LEU A 189 -13.85 9.24 10.69
CA LEU A 189 -14.56 8.23 11.47
C LEU A 189 -15.09 8.80 12.79
N ILE A 190 -14.24 9.45 13.60
CA ILE A 190 -14.62 9.97 14.91
C ILE A 190 -15.69 11.07 14.74
N TRP A 191 -15.47 12.03 13.86
CA TRP A 191 -16.41 13.13 13.61
C TRP A 191 -17.71 12.63 13.00
N GLY A 192 -17.64 11.72 12.02
CA GLY A 192 -18.84 11.12 11.40
C GLY A 192 -19.74 10.45 12.43
N ALA A 193 -19.18 9.67 13.34
CA ALA A 193 -19.95 9.01 14.41
C ALA A 193 -20.48 10.00 15.43
N THR A 194 -19.65 10.93 15.93
CA THR A 194 -20.02 11.85 17.01
C THR A 194 -21.01 12.91 16.55
N LEU A 195 -20.81 13.52 15.37
CA LEU A 195 -21.73 14.51 14.83
C LEU A 195 -23.09 13.90 14.49
N THR A 196 -23.11 12.70 13.89
CA THR A 196 -24.36 12.00 13.59
C THR A 196 -25.19 11.81 14.87
N ARG A 197 -24.55 11.46 15.99
CA ARG A 197 -25.23 11.33 17.28
C ARG A 197 -25.62 12.65 17.91
N ALA A 198 -24.81 13.69 17.77
CA ALA A 198 -25.09 14.99 18.38
C ALA A 198 -26.28 15.71 17.73
N VAL A 199 -26.64 15.35 16.48
CA VAL A 199 -27.74 15.96 15.72
C VAL A 199 -28.96 15.03 15.54
N SER A 200 -28.91 13.80 16.06
CA SER A 200 -30.02 12.83 16.07
C SER A 200 -30.78 12.89 17.38
#